data_98ceb58a18621cf2ac98bae1d6ea10d9
#
_entry.id   98ceb58a18621cf2ac98bae1d6ea10d9
#
_cell.length_a   1.000
_cell.length_b   1.000
_cell.length_c   1.000
_cell.angle_alpha   90.00
_cell.angle_beta   90.00
_cell.angle_gamma   90.00
#
_symmetry.space_group_name_H-M   'P 1'
#
loop_
_entity.id
_entity.type
_entity.pdbx_description
1 polymer ?
#
loop_
_entity_poly.entity_id
_entity_poly.type
_entity_poly.pdbx_seq_one_letter_code
_entity_poly.pdbx_strand_id
1 'polypeptide(L)'
;MTQDEQEDEQFYRDTESIAFPKLNDHQLSLLEPLAERRVMKRSDVLFKAGQRDLGLAIVLRGEIEAFETRDGTEYNLATARERDFMGDVSMLQGTSILGSSRVTSEEAEILHIPAAKLRRALAEIPAVSKTIVDALIMRRRRLRRDREFAGMRVLASRDERDGHQLDDFLEKNRIPHRLVEFESEQGQALSERFHLTTRDLPVLITPAGARLRKPSLREVAREAGLLRSLAEENETEILSDLTIVGAGPAGLAAAVYAASEGLKTVVVESYAPGGQAGSSSLIENFFGFPTGVSGGDLTWLAQLQAYRFGARFSTPAQALSLNYNADGEYRVCLETEGCSAILRAKALLIATGADYRRLDAEGREQFEGMGVYYAATAFEGQLCRGATVVVVGSGNSAGQASMFLSEGAAKVLLVVRSKNLKMSEYLSRRVQARENIEILYRTEIRKMSGGKKLEQIELENTETGERRLVQTPAVFSMIGARPCTEWLPPEIERDDKGFIKTGLLVAGAPAWKENKRQPGPLETSLPNIFAAGDVRSGSVKRCAAAVGEGGMAVAGVQEALAASANRT
;
A
#
# COMPACT_ATOMS: atom_id res chain seq x y z
N MET A 1 -8.34 -21.17 26.06
CA MET A 1 -7.90 -20.70 24.72
C MET A 1 -9.15 -20.49 23.88
N THR A 2 -9.30 -19.30 23.33
CA THR A 2 -10.33 -19.01 22.34
C THR A 2 -9.99 -19.68 21.00
N GLN A 3 -10.94 -19.77 20.07
CA GLN A 3 -10.69 -20.31 18.73
C GLN A 3 -9.60 -19.51 18.01
N ASP A 4 -9.60 -18.18 18.15
CA ASP A 4 -8.61 -17.28 17.59
C ASP A 4 -7.20 -17.54 18.14
N GLU A 5 -7.07 -17.83 19.44
CA GLU A 5 -5.77 -18.17 20.07
C GLU A 5 -5.22 -19.49 19.56
N GLN A 6 -6.08 -20.47 19.29
CA GLN A 6 -5.69 -21.77 18.72
C GLN A 6 -5.21 -21.60 17.27
N GLU A 7 -5.91 -20.77 16.47
CA GLU A 7 -5.52 -20.47 15.09
C GLU A 7 -4.19 -19.70 15.04
N ASP A 8 -3.96 -18.77 15.96
CA ASP A 8 -2.70 -18.04 16.07
C ASP A 8 -1.54 -19.00 16.44
N GLU A 9 -1.73 -19.87 17.43
CA GLU A 9 -0.69 -20.84 17.85
C GLU A 9 -0.36 -21.83 16.72
N GLN A 10 -1.37 -22.29 15.97
CA GLN A 10 -1.15 -23.15 14.82
C GLN A 10 -0.38 -22.41 13.71
N PHE A 11 -0.75 -21.16 13.41
CA PHE A 11 -0.04 -20.34 12.44
C PHE A 11 1.45 -20.17 12.80
N TYR A 12 1.77 -19.89 14.06
CA TYR A 12 3.16 -19.74 14.50
C TYR A 12 3.95 -21.05 14.36
N ARG A 13 3.35 -22.18 14.69
CA ARG A 13 3.97 -23.51 14.49
C ARG A 13 4.23 -23.81 13.01
N ASP A 14 3.24 -23.61 12.15
CA ASP A 14 3.33 -23.93 10.72
C ASP A 14 4.33 -23.03 9.97
N THR A 15 4.55 -21.82 10.47
CA THR A 15 5.42 -20.83 9.83
C THR A 15 6.81 -20.71 10.43
N GLU A 16 7.14 -21.45 11.50
CA GLU A 16 8.42 -21.35 12.21
C GLU A 16 9.62 -21.60 11.29
N SER A 17 9.61 -22.71 10.56
CA SER A 17 10.69 -23.08 9.63
C SER A 17 10.85 -22.11 8.45
N ILE A 18 9.80 -21.38 8.08
CA ILE A 18 9.85 -20.38 7.02
C ILE A 18 10.39 -19.07 7.58
N ALA A 19 9.96 -18.67 8.77
CA ALA A 19 10.37 -17.42 9.40
C ALA A 19 11.83 -17.47 9.90
N PHE A 20 12.30 -18.63 10.35
CA PHE A 20 13.63 -18.82 10.94
C PHE A 20 14.38 -19.99 10.29
N PRO A 21 14.62 -19.94 8.96
CA PRO A 21 15.39 -20.96 8.26
C PRO A 21 16.87 -20.82 8.59
N LYS A 22 17.58 -21.97 8.69
CA LYS A 22 19.03 -21.97 8.77
C LYS A 22 19.66 -21.97 7.38
N LEU A 23 20.67 -21.14 7.18
CA LEU A 23 21.42 -21.10 5.93
C LEU A 23 22.32 -22.33 5.82
N ASN A 24 22.35 -22.97 4.66
CA ASN A 24 23.24 -24.08 4.38
C ASN A 24 24.64 -23.59 3.92
N ASP A 25 25.61 -24.51 3.83
CA ASP A 25 27.00 -24.18 3.50
C ASP A 25 27.14 -23.52 2.13
N HIS A 26 26.33 -23.94 1.15
CA HIS A 26 26.33 -23.35 -0.17
C HIS A 26 25.81 -21.89 -0.13
N GLN A 27 24.74 -21.62 0.59
CA GLN A 27 24.20 -20.26 0.74
C GLN A 27 25.19 -19.34 1.48
N LEU A 28 25.84 -19.85 2.52
CA LEU A 28 26.88 -19.12 3.26
C LEU A 28 28.07 -18.78 2.35
N SER A 29 28.57 -19.73 1.57
CA SER A 29 29.69 -19.51 0.64
C SER A 29 29.39 -18.46 -0.43
N LEU A 30 28.12 -18.30 -0.86
CA LEU A 30 27.69 -17.27 -1.80
C LEU A 30 27.59 -15.88 -1.16
N LEU A 31 27.30 -15.82 0.14
CA LEU A 31 27.11 -14.56 0.87
C LEU A 31 28.41 -14.03 1.51
N GLU A 32 29.32 -14.90 1.90
CA GLU A 32 30.57 -14.53 2.59
C GLU A 32 31.41 -13.48 1.82
N PRO A 33 31.58 -13.56 0.48
CA PRO A 33 32.34 -12.55 -0.28
C PRO A 33 31.71 -11.14 -0.26
N LEU A 34 30.42 -11.05 0.08
CA LEU A 34 29.67 -9.79 0.13
C LEU A 34 29.66 -9.16 1.53
N ALA A 35 30.05 -9.97 2.54
CA ALA A 35 29.92 -9.65 3.95
C ALA A 35 31.22 -9.10 4.56
N GLU A 36 31.05 -8.40 5.66
CA GLU A 36 32.10 -8.03 6.59
C GLU A 36 32.01 -8.95 7.81
N ARG A 37 33.09 -9.64 8.16
CA ARG A 37 33.15 -10.45 9.37
C ARG A 37 33.40 -9.54 10.57
N ARG A 38 32.54 -9.67 11.60
CA ARG A 38 32.62 -8.88 12.83
C ARG A 38 32.55 -9.80 14.04
N VAL A 39 33.34 -9.48 15.06
CA VAL A 39 33.29 -10.10 16.37
C VAL A 39 32.71 -9.09 17.34
N MET A 40 31.68 -9.48 18.07
CA MET A 40 30.94 -8.63 19.00
C MET A 40 30.92 -9.29 20.38
N LYS A 41 30.93 -8.48 21.43
CA LYS A 41 30.92 -8.93 22.83
C LYS A 41 29.50 -8.89 23.41
N ARG A 42 29.28 -9.54 24.53
CA ARG A 42 28.03 -9.51 25.30
C ARG A 42 27.55 -8.07 25.50
N SER A 43 26.27 -7.86 25.28
CA SER A 43 25.57 -6.57 25.33
C SER A 43 25.88 -5.59 24.21
N ASP A 44 26.77 -5.90 23.28
CA ASP A 44 26.95 -5.08 22.08
C ASP A 44 25.65 -5.07 21.27
N VAL A 45 25.24 -3.86 20.88
CA VAL A 45 24.02 -3.65 20.10
C VAL A 45 24.33 -3.76 18.61
N LEU A 46 23.66 -4.68 17.93
CA LEU A 46 23.78 -4.85 16.49
C LEU A 46 22.89 -3.87 15.72
N PHE A 47 21.61 -3.78 16.09
CA PHE A 47 20.63 -2.86 15.50
C PHE A 47 19.82 -2.18 16.61
N LYS A 48 19.41 -0.92 16.37
CA LYS A 48 18.54 -0.16 17.27
C LYS A 48 17.22 0.17 16.58
N ALA A 49 16.11 0.07 17.31
CA ALA A 49 14.80 0.50 16.84
C ALA A 49 14.86 1.94 16.28
N GLY A 50 14.21 2.18 15.16
CA GLY A 50 14.24 3.45 14.43
C GLY A 50 15.40 3.61 13.43
N GLN A 51 16.43 2.76 13.46
CA GLN A 51 17.49 2.79 12.45
C GLN A 51 16.98 2.37 11.07
N ARG A 52 17.64 2.85 10.02
CA ARG A 52 17.28 2.64 8.61
C ARG A 52 18.46 2.10 7.81
N ASP A 53 18.17 1.64 6.60
CA ASP A 53 19.16 1.13 5.63
C ASP A 53 20.12 0.09 6.22
N LEU A 54 19.58 -0.77 7.08
CA LEU A 54 20.34 -1.82 7.74
C LEU A 54 20.60 -2.98 6.78
N GLY A 55 21.78 -3.58 6.95
CA GLY A 55 22.14 -4.81 6.27
C GLY A 55 21.65 -6.06 7.02
N LEU A 56 21.89 -7.22 6.41
CA LEU A 56 21.62 -8.52 7.01
C LEU A 56 22.79 -8.94 7.88
N ALA A 57 22.55 -9.50 9.06
CA ALA A 57 23.58 -10.11 9.89
C ALA A 57 23.33 -11.61 10.03
N ILE A 58 24.32 -12.43 9.67
CA ILE A 58 24.28 -13.89 9.77
C ILE A 58 25.16 -14.30 10.96
N VAL A 59 24.64 -15.12 11.85
CA VAL A 59 25.37 -15.60 13.03
C VAL A 59 26.22 -16.81 12.63
N LEU A 60 27.54 -16.70 12.79
CA LEU A 60 28.47 -17.82 12.61
C LEU A 60 28.70 -18.57 13.92
N ARG A 61 28.73 -17.83 15.04
CA ARG A 61 28.93 -18.37 16.39
C ARG A 61 28.32 -17.43 17.42
N GLY A 62 27.83 -17.96 18.53
CA GLY A 62 27.19 -17.18 19.61
C GLY A 62 25.69 -17.02 19.43
N GLU A 63 25.12 -16.06 20.15
CA GLU A 63 23.69 -15.78 20.15
C GLU A 63 23.41 -14.28 20.12
N ILE A 64 22.39 -13.90 19.33
CA ILE A 64 21.87 -12.53 19.21
C ILE A 64 20.37 -12.55 19.44
N GLU A 65 19.90 -11.71 20.34
CA GLU A 65 18.49 -11.51 20.66
C GLU A 65 17.94 -10.30 19.94
N ALA A 66 16.78 -10.45 19.32
CA ALA A 66 15.93 -9.33 18.90
C ALA A 66 14.90 -9.07 19.98
N PHE A 67 14.69 -7.80 20.34
CA PHE A 67 13.77 -7.41 21.39
C PHE A 67 13.05 -6.10 21.06
N GLU A 68 11.87 -5.95 21.63
CA GLU A 68 11.11 -4.72 21.65
C GLU A 68 11.13 -4.13 23.06
N THR A 69 11.27 -2.82 23.19
CA THR A 69 11.14 -2.13 24.47
C THR A 69 9.77 -1.48 24.57
N ARG A 70 8.91 -2.01 25.44
CA ARG A 70 7.60 -1.45 25.75
C ARG A 70 7.59 -0.96 27.20
N ASP A 71 7.32 0.31 27.37
CA ASP A 71 7.13 0.90 28.71
C ASP A 71 8.29 0.66 29.68
N GLY A 72 9.52 0.57 29.12
CA GLY A 72 10.75 0.32 29.88
C GLY A 72 11.02 -1.16 30.13
N THR A 73 10.14 -2.06 29.72
CA THR A 73 10.32 -3.50 29.78
C THR A 73 10.71 -4.05 28.41
N GLU A 74 11.69 -4.93 28.38
CA GLU A 74 12.16 -5.58 27.17
C GLU A 74 11.44 -6.92 26.96
N TYR A 75 10.95 -7.14 25.74
CA TYR A 75 10.27 -8.37 25.32
C TYR A 75 11.06 -9.02 24.20
N ASN A 76 11.43 -10.28 24.37
CA ASN A 76 12.12 -11.04 23.33
C ASN A 76 11.19 -11.28 22.14
N LEU A 77 11.66 -10.98 20.92
CA LEU A 77 10.96 -11.24 19.68
C LEU A 77 11.51 -12.48 18.97
N ALA A 78 12.82 -12.70 19.02
CA ALA A 78 13.50 -13.85 18.42
C ALA A 78 14.95 -13.94 18.93
N THR A 79 15.50 -15.15 18.91
CA THR A 79 16.92 -15.39 19.21
C THR A 79 17.57 -16.08 18.01
N ALA A 80 18.58 -15.45 17.43
CA ALA A 80 19.37 -16.01 16.34
C ALA A 80 20.61 -16.71 16.87
N ARG A 81 20.84 -17.93 16.37
CA ARG A 81 21.97 -18.80 16.68
C ARG A 81 22.75 -19.12 15.40
N GLU A 82 23.72 -20.01 15.51
CA GLU A 82 24.53 -20.43 14.37
C GLU A 82 23.69 -20.75 13.12
N ARG A 83 24.05 -20.14 12.00
CA ARG A 83 23.40 -20.20 10.68
C ARG A 83 22.04 -19.51 10.59
N ASP A 84 21.56 -18.90 11.66
CA ASP A 84 20.43 -17.99 11.60
C ASP A 84 20.89 -16.60 11.12
N PHE A 85 19.94 -15.78 10.71
CA PHE A 85 20.20 -14.41 10.34
C PHE A 85 19.20 -13.44 10.98
N MET A 86 19.69 -12.24 11.29
CA MET A 86 18.90 -11.13 11.81
C MET A 86 18.47 -10.23 10.68
N GLY A 87 17.20 -9.85 10.69
CA GLY A 87 16.63 -8.92 9.72
C GLY A 87 15.12 -9.07 9.57
N ASP A 88 14.51 -8.03 9.01
CA ASP A 88 13.12 -8.01 8.61
C ASP A 88 12.94 -7.29 7.25
N VAL A 89 11.70 -7.17 6.78
CA VAL A 89 11.33 -6.53 5.51
C VAL A 89 11.86 -5.09 5.38
N SER A 90 12.05 -4.36 6.49
CA SER A 90 12.57 -2.99 6.45
C SER A 90 13.94 -2.88 5.78
N MET A 91 14.74 -3.95 5.80
CA MET A 91 16.04 -4.01 5.10
C MET A 91 15.90 -3.96 3.56
N LEU A 92 14.82 -4.52 3.02
CA LEU A 92 14.50 -4.41 1.59
C LEU A 92 13.93 -3.04 1.28
N GLN A 93 12.97 -2.61 2.09
CA GLN A 93 12.26 -1.35 1.91
C GLN A 93 13.11 -0.13 2.31
N GLY A 94 14.14 -0.31 3.17
CA GLY A 94 14.92 0.75 3.81
C GLY A 94 14.09 1.61 4.76
N THR A 95 12.99 1.07 5.28
CA THR A 95 12.17 1.68 6.33
C THR A 95 12.82 1.53 7.70
N SER A 96 12.26 2.17 8.71
CA SER A 96 12.75 2.06 10.08
C SER A 96 12.53 0.65 10.64
N ILE A 97 13.56 0.08 11.26
CA ILE A 97 13.42 -1.19 12.01
C ILE A 97 12.64 -0.96 13.31
N LEU A 98 11.80 -1.91 13.67
CA LEU A 98 10.88 -1.78 14.81
C LEU A 98 11.46 -2.29 16.13
N GLY A 99 12.31 -3.31 16.07
CA GLY A 99 12.99 -3.88 17.24
C GLY A 99 14.46 -3.52 17.30
N SER A 100 15.07 -3.73 18.45
CA SER A 100 16.52 -3.67 18.65
C SER A 100 17.10 -5.07 18.70
N SER A 101 18.44 -5.21 18.56
CA SER A 101 19.11 -6.49 18.72
C SER A 101 20.46 -6.33 19.38
N ARG A 102 20.83 -7.31 20.24
CA ARG A 102 22.08 -7.33 21.00
C ARG A 102 22.62 -8.75 21.14
N VAL A 103 23.91 -8.84 21.41
CA VAL A 103 24.58 -10.09 21.72
C VAL A 103 24.24 -10.53 23.15
N THR A 104 23.83 -11.80 23.32
CA THR A 104 23.51 -12.39 24.64
C THR A 104 24.58 -13.40 25.10
N SER A 105 25.32 -14.06 24.19
CA SER A 105 26.50 -14.87 24.50
C SER A 105 27.68 -14.00 24.96
N GLU A 106 28.75 -14.60 25.49
CA GLU A 106 29.97 -13.86 25.85
C GLU A 106 30.58 -13.16 24.64
N GLU A 107 30.55 -13.84 23.49
CA GLU A 107 31.02 -13.35 22.21
C GLU A 107 30.10 -13.90 21.09
N ALA A 108 29.89 -13.11 20.06
CA ALA A 108 29.25 -13.56 18.83
C ALA A 108 30.08 -13.17 17.61
N GLU A 109 30.22 -14.09 16.66
CA GLU A 109 30.83 -13.86 15.37
C GLU A 109 29.76 -13.82 14.29
N ILE A 110 29.75 -12.75 13.49
CA ILE A 110 28.73 -12.52 12.47
C ILE A 110 29.33 -12.17 11.11
N LEU A 111 28.58 -12.46 10.06
CA LEU A 111 28.76 -11.88 8.73
C LEU A 111 27.74 -10.76 8.54
N HIS A 112 28.18 -9.53 8.44
CA HIS A 112 27.35 -8.39 8.18
C HIS A 112 27.38 -8.02 6.70
N ILE A 113 26.24 -8.10 6.02
CA ILE A 113 26.06 -7.75 4.60
C ILE A 113 25.38 -6.37 4.54
N PRO A 114 26.04 -5.31 4.06
CA PRO A 114 25.43 -3.99 3.92
C PRO A 114 24.19 -3.99 3.02
N ALA A 115 23.20 -3.11 3.31
CA ALA A 115 21.92 -3.08 2.64
C ALA A 115 21.99 -3.03 1.09
N ALA A 116 22.94 -2.25 0.55
CA ALA A 116 23.12 -2.16 -0.91
C ALA A 116 23.60 -3.48 -1.52
N LYS A 117 24.56 -4.16 -0.86
CA LYS A 117 25.07 -5.48 -1.29
C LYS A 117 24.01 -6.57 -1.11
N LEU A 118 23.20 -6.48 -0.04
CA LEU A 118 22.08 -7.40 0.20
C LEU A 118 21.05 -7.32 -0.94
N ARG A 119 20.58 -6.11 -1.28
CA ARG A 119 19.62 -5.93 -2.37
C ARG A 119 20.12 -6.52 -3.69
N ARG A 120 21.39 -6.29 -4.01
CA ARG A 120 22.03 -6.86 -5.19
C ARG A 120 22.09 -8.40 -5.12
N ALA A 121 22.51 -8.96 -4.00
CA ALA A 121 22.57 -10.41 -3.80
C ALA A 121 21.18 -11.07 -3.96
N LEU A 122 20.14 -10.45 -3.40
CA LEU A 122 18.76 -10.93 -3.52
C LEU A 122 18.21 -10.84 -4.96
N ALA A 123 18.71 -9.92 -5.78
CA ALA A 123 18.36 -9.84 -7.20
C ALA A 123 19.10 -10.89 -8.03
N GLU A 124 20.38 -11.11 -7.77
CA GLU A 124 21.30 -11.88 -8.63
C GLU A 124 21.48 -13.36 -8.21
N ILE A 125 21.18 -13.72 -6.93
CA ILE A 125 21.45 -15.08 -6.39
C ILE A 125 20.14 -15.78 -5.98
N PRO A 126 19.48 -16.54 -6.88
CA PRO A 126 18.18 -17.17 -6.60
C PRO A 126 18.18 -18.11 -5.38
N ALA A 127 19.25 -18.88 -5.17
CA ALA A 127 19.38 -19.83 -4.06
C ALA A 127 19.32 -19.14 -2.68
N VAL A 128 19.82 -17.91 -2.57
CA VAL A 128 19.81 -17.10 -1.37
C VAL A 128 18.51 -16.31 -1.27
N SER A 129 18.11 -15.72 -2.39
CA SER A 129 16.98 -14.82 -2.48
C SER A 129 15.69 -15.45 -1.95
N LYS A 130 15.34 -16.65 -2.41
CA LYS A 130 14.12 -17.33 -1.97
C LYS A 130 14.09 -17.48 -0.45
N THR A 131 15.13 -18.05 0.14
CA THR A 131 15.18 -18.34 1.58
C THR A 131 15.08 -17.07 2.42
N ILE A 132 15.85 -16.02 2.07
CA ILE A 132 15.88 -14.79 2.85
C ILE A 132 14.58 -14.00 2.68
N VAL A 133 14.09 -13.82 1.45
CA VAL A 133 12.87 -13.02 1.20
C VAL A 133 11.66 -13.68 1.83
N ASP A 134 11.48 -15.00 1.69
CA ASP A 134 10.37 -15.73 2.31
C ASP A 134 10.40 -15.58 3.84
N ALA A 135 11.59 -15.67 4.45
CA ALA A 135 11.75 -15.47 5.89
C ALA A 135 11.39 -14.04 6.33
N LEU A 136 11.89 -13.02 5.62
CA LEU A 136 11.59 -11.61 5.96
C LEU A 136 10.10 -11.31 5.84
N ILE A 137 9.43 -11.82 4.79
CA ILE A 137 7.98 -11.70 4.61
C ILE A 137 7.25 -12.37 5.77
N MET A 138 7.64 -13.61 6.11
CA MET A 138 6.97 -14.37 7.16
C MET A 138 7.17 -13.74 8.54
N ARG A 139 8.36 -13.23 8.86
CA ARG A 139 8.62 -12.49 10.10
C ARG A 139 7.70 -11.27 10.22
N ARG A 140 7.53 -10.49 9.15
CA ARG A 140 6.63 -9.33 9.15
C ARG A 140 5.17 -9.74 9.34
N ARG A 141 4.72 -10.85 8.72
CA ARG A 141 3.38 -11.38 8.93
C ARG A 141 3.16 -11.82 10.37
N ARG A 142 4.13 -12.48 10.97
CA ARG A 142 4.09 -12.90 12.39
C ARG A 142 3.99 -11.69 13.31
N LEU A 143 4.86 -10.68 13.15
CA LEU A 143 4.82 -9.45 13.96
C LEU A 143 3.47 -8.71 13.86
N ARG A 144 2.85 -8.67 12.68
CA ARG A 144 1.54 -8.03 12.52
C ARG A 144 0.40 -8.82 13.18
N ARG A 145 0.52 -10.15 13.24
CA ARG A 145 -0.45 -11.02 13.88
C ARG A 145 -0.27 -11.09 15.39
N ASP A 146 0.94 -10.86 15.87
CA ASP A 146 1.28 -10.88 17.29
C ASP A 146 0.54 -9.76 18.04
N ARG A 147 -0.43 -10.17 18.88
CA ARG A 147 -1.26 -9.24 19.66
C ARG A 147 -0.47 -8.54 20.77
N GLU A 148 0.65 -9.09 21.16
CA GLU A 148 1.53 -8.49 22.18
C GLU A 148 2.52 -7.51 21.56
N PHE A 149 2.88 -7.65 20.28
CA PHE A 149 3.81 -6.73 19.63
C PHE A 149 3.17 -5.34 19.46
N ALA A 150 3.76 -4.31 20.07
CA ALA A 150 3.21 -2.97 20.03
C ALA A 150 3.60 -2.20 18.75
N GLY A 151 4.84 -2.34 18.31
CA GLY A 151 5.35 -1.56 17.18
C GLY A 151 5.20 -0.05 17.40
N MET A 152 4.61 0.66 16.43
CA MET A 152 4.12 2.03 16.64
C MET A 152 2.78 2.00 17.37
N ARG A 153 2.52 3.00 18.23
CA ARG A 153 1.23 3.14 18.93
C ARG A 153 0.59 4.46 18.57
N VAL A 154 -0.64 4.40 18.10
CA VAL A 154 -1.49 5.57 17.84
C VAL A 154 -2.44 5.69 19.02
N LEU A 155 -2.27 6.70 19.86
CA LEU A 155 -3.19 7.02 20.95
C LEU A 155 -4.21 8.04 20.42
N ALA A 156 -5.48 7.68 20.39
CA ALA A 156 -6.55 8.52 19.87
C ALA A 156 -7.86 8.28 20.63
N SER A 157 -8.73 9.28 20.69
CA SER A 157 -10.10 9.07 21.16
C SER A 157 -10.90 8.22 20.17
N ARG A 158 -11.84 7.44 20.68
CA ARG A 158 -12.64 6.49 19.88
C ARG A 158 -13.32 7.12 18.67
N ASP A 159 -13.74 8.36 18.76
CA ASP A 159 -14.49 9.06 17.72
C ASP A 159 -13.62 10.12 17.00
N GLU A 160 -12.28 10.07 17.12
CA GLU A 160 -11.38 11.06 16.54
C GLU A 160 -10.97 10.66 15.12
N ARG A 161 -11.36 11.48 14.14
CA ARG A 161 -11.11 11.23 12.71
C ARG A 161 -9.62 11.13 12.37
N ASP A 162 -8.80 12.03 12.92
CA ASP A 162 -7.37 12.11 12.60
C ASP A 162 -6.63 10.87 13.15
N GLY A 163 -7.02 10.35 14.31
CA GLY A 163 -6.50 9.11 14.86
C GLY A 163 -6.77 7.89 13.96
N HIS A 164 -8.00 7.77 13.46
CA HIS A 164 -8.36 6.72 12.50
C HIS A 164 -7.65 6.88 11.15
N GLN A 165 -7.38 8.11 10.72
CA GLN A 165 -6.61 8.36 9.50
C GLN A 165 -5.15 7.92 9.64
N LEU A 166 -4.53 8.13 10.82
CA LEU A 166 -3.19 7.63 11.10
C LEU A 166 -3.14 6.10 11.12
N ASP A 167 -4.13 5.46 11.75
CA ASP A 167 -4.28 4.01 11.80
C ASP A 167 -4.40 3.42 10.38
N ASP A 168 -5.32 3.95 9.57
CA ASP A 168 -5.51 3.53 8.16
C ASP A 168 -4.23 3.72 7.32
N PHE A 169 -3.53 4.85 7.52
CA PHE A 169 -2.27 5.12 6.83
C PHE A 169 -1.18 4.10 7.19
N LEU A 170 -0.99 3.80 8.47
CA LEU A 170 -0.01 2.83 8.94
C LEU A 170 -0.37 1.41 8.47
N GLU A 171 -1.65 1.03 8.55
CA GLU A 171 -2.14 -0.27 8.09
C GLU A 171 -1.92 -0.47 6.59
N LYS A 172 -2.29 0.49 5.75
CA LYS A 172 -2.10 0.43 4.30
C LYS A 172 -0.62 0.40 3.89
N ASN A 173 0.24 1.09 4.64
CA ASN A 173 1.68 1.04 4.43
C ASN A 173 2.37 -0.17 5.10
N ARG A 174 1.60 -1.09 5.69
CA ARG A 174 2.08 -2.32 6.30
C ARG A 174 3.07 -2.08 7.45
N ILE A 175 2.95 -0.98 8.14
CA ILE A 175 3.74 -0.66 9.33
C ILE A 175 3.05 -1.30 10.54
N PRO A 176 3.72 -2.21 11.26
CA PRO A 176 3.17 -2.78 12.49
C PRO A 176 2.92 -1.70 13.53
N HIS A 177 1.68 -1.61 13.98
CA HIS A 177 1.23 -0.59 14.93
C HIS A 177 0.02 -1.08 15.73
N ARG A 178 -0.35 -0.31 16.75
CA ARG A 178 -1.56 -0.50 17.57
C ARG A 178 -2.29 0.81 17.72
N LEU A 179 -3.59 0.79 17.43
CA LEU A 179 -4.49 1.85 17.83
C LEU A 179 -4.89 1.62 19.30
N VAL A 180 -4.60 2.58 20.14
CA VAL A 180 -4.94 2.55 21.58
C VAL A 180 -5.99 3.62 21.82
N GLU A 181 -7.17 3.22 22.30
CA GLU A 181 -8.23 4.15 22.66
C GLU A 181 -7.81 4.92 23.91
N PHE A 182 -7.87 6.25 23.85
CA PHE A 182 -7.49 7.13 24.97
C PHE A 182 -8.29 6.84 26.25
N GLU A 183 -9.58 6.49 26.09
CA GLU A 183 -10.50 6.18 27.17
C GLU A 183 -10.31 4.77 27.78
N SER A 184 -9.50 3.92 27.17
CA SER A 184 -9.19 2.59 27.67
C SER A 184 -8.21 2.64 28.86
N GLU A 185 -8.16 1.58 29.66
CA GLU A 185 -7.19 1.45 30.76
C GLU A 185 -5.74 1.63 30.27
N GLN A 186 -5.40 1.03 29.14
CA GLN A 186 -4.09 1.18 28.52
C GLN A 186 -3.84 2.61 28.03
N GLY A 187 -4.85 3.27 27.46
CA GLY A 187 -4.78 4.66 27.04
C GLY A 187 -4.56 5.62 28.19
N GLN A 188 -5.25 5.42 29.29
CA GLN A 188 -5.08 6.23 30.53
C GLN A 188 -3.67 6.04 31.11
N ALA A 189 -3.18 4.80 31.21
CA ALA A 189 -1.83 4.51 31.69
C ALA A 189 -0.75 5.20 30.83
N LEU A 190 -0.90 5.18 29.50
CA LEU A 190 0.00 5.90 28.58
C LEU A 190 -0.09 7.41 28.77
N SER A 191 -1.31 7.93 28.98
CA SER A 191 -1.56 9.37 29.14
C SER A 191 -0.94 9.90 30.42
N GLU A 192 -1.10 9.19 31.52
CA GLU A 192 -0.46 9.53 32.80
C GLU A 192 1.06 9.52 32.68
N ARG A 193 1.60 8.44 32.11
CA ARG A 193 3.05 8.27 31.95
C ARG A 193 3.70 9.37 31.13
N PHE A 194 3.04 9.79 30.05
CA PHE A 194 3.58 10.76 29.10
C PHE A 194 3.01 12.17 29.28
N HIS A 195 2.21 12.40 30.31
CA HIS A 195 1.53 13.67 30.61
C HIS A 195 0.73 14.19 29.40
N LEU A 196 -0.08 13.30 28.81
CA LEU A 196 -0.91 13.61 27.65
C LEU A 196 -2.34 13.92 28.06
N THR A 197 -2.97 14.80 27.31
CA THR A 197 -4.38 15.20 27.48
C THR A 197 -5.13 15.02 26.16
N THR A 198 -6.44 15.11 26.19
CA THR A 198 -7.28 15.07 24.98
C THR A 198 -6.91 16.16 23.96
N ARG A 199 -6.27 17.25 24.38
CA ARG A 199 -5.81 18.32 23.49
C ARG A 199 -4.59 17.92 22.65
N ASP A 200 -3.85 16.91 23.06
CA ASP A 200 -2.64 16.43 22.39
C ASP A 200 -2.93 15.41 21.31
N LEU A 201 -4.14 14.84 21.31
CA LEU A 201 -4.55 13.75 20.42
C LEU A 201 -4.70 14.19 18.95
N PRO A 202 -4.49 13.27 17.99
CA PRO A 202 -3.88 11.95 18.18
C PRO A 202 -2.39 12.04 18.49
N VAL A 203 -1.84 11.04 19.19
CA VAL A 203 -0.40 10.96 19.49
C VAL A 203 0.18 9.69 18.88
N LEU A 204 1.24 9.84 18.07
CA LEU A 204 2.05 8.72 17.62
C LEU A 204 3.22 8.50 18.58
N ILE A 205 3.34 7.26 19.09
CA ILE A 205 4.47 6.84 19.93
C ILE A 205 5.27 5.83 19.12
N THR A 206 6.55 6.13 18.87
CA THR A 206 7.43 5.26 18.07
C THR A 206 8.13 4.23 18.94
N PRO A 207 8.64 3.10 18.38
CA PRO A 207 9.45 2.13 19.12
C PRO A 207 10.73 2.72 19.74
N ALA A 208 11.27 3.79 19.14
CA ALA A 208 12.41 4.54 19.67
C ALA A 208 12.04 5.50 20.83
N GLY A 209 10.75 5.60 21.20
CA GLY A 209 10.25 6.43 22.30
C GLY A 209 9.92 7.88 21.90
N ALA A 210 10.01 8.26 20.63
CA ALA A 210 9.55 9.58 20.18
C ALA A 210 8.02 9.68 20.27
N ARG A 211 7.52 10.88 20.58
CA ARG A 211 6.09 11.17 20.76
C ARG A 211 5.73 12.37 19.91
N LEU A 212 4.95 12.14 18.89
CA LEU A 212 4.46 13.17 17.98
C LEU A 212 3.00 13.46 18.33
N ARG A 213 2.70 14.71 18.70
CA ARG A 213 1.35 15.19 18.99
C ARG A 213 0.74 15.75 17.73
N LYS A 214 -0.47 15.31 17.39
CA LYS A 214 -1.19 15.73 16.17
C LYS A 214 -0.33 15.66 14.91
N PRO A 215 0.39 14.53 14.69
CA PRO A 215 1.31 14.48 13.57
C PRO A 215 0.56 14.48 12.24
N SER A 216 1.12 15.18 11.26
CA SER A 216 0.75 15.01 9.87
C SER A 216 1.13 13.62 9.36
N LEU A 217 0.47 13.13 8.30
CA LEU A 217 0.83 11.86 7.66
C LEU A 217 2.30 11.85 7.20
N ARG A 218 2.82 13.01 6.87
CA ARG A 218 4.21 13.17 6.45
C ARG A 218 5.21 12.98 7.59
N GLU A 219 4.91 13.51 8.77
CA GLU A 219 5.72 13.28 9.98
C GLU A 219 5.68 11.81 10.37
N VAL A 220 4.50 11.18 10.33
CA VAL A 220 4.34 9.74 10.54
C VAL A 220 5.18 8.94 9.53
N ALA A 221 5.12 9.28 8.26
CA ALA A 221 5.88 8.63 7.21
C ALA A 221 7.40 8.81 7.38
N ARG A 222 7.84 9.97 7.88
CA ARG A 222 9.24 10.23 8.18
C ARG A 222 9.73 9.32 9.31
N GLU A 223 8.97 9.20 10.39
CA GLU A 223 9.30 8.30 11.50
C GLU A 223 9.27 6.82 11.10
N ALA A 224 8.29 6.43 10.29
CA ALA A 224 8.20 5.08 9.75
C ALA A 224 9.30 4.77 8.70
N GLY A 225 10.00 5.78 8.20
CA GLY A 225 11.01 5.64 7.15
C GLY A 225 10.45 5.41 5.75
N LEU A 226 9.18 5.72 5.53
CA LEU A 226 8.51 5.65 4.22
C LEU A 226 8.91 6.82 3.32
N LEU A 227 9.05 8.01 3.93
CA LEU A 227 9.48 9.21 3.22
C LEU A 227 10.99 9.17 3.04
N ARG A 228 11.42 8.81 1.85
CA ARG A 228 12.85 8.81 1.50
C ARG A 228 13.22 10.08 0.77
N SER A 229 14.42 10.60 1.07
CA SER A 229 15.08 11.45 0.09
C SER A 229 15.34 10.61 -1.15
N LEU A 230 14.71 10.96 -2.24
CA LEU A 230 14.96 10.31 -3.53
C LEU A 230 16.22 10.87 -4.19
N ALA A 231 16.70 12.03 -3.73
CA ALA A 231 17.97 12.64 -4.14
C ALA A 231 19.15 12.00 -3.37
N GLU A 232 20.28 11.85 -4.01
CA GLU A 232 21.56 11.56 -3.34
C GLU A 232 22.01 12.81 -2.56
N GLU A 233 22.89 12.64 -1.56
CA GLU A 233 23.37 13.77 -0.76
C GLU A 233 23.91 14.89 -1.67
N ASN A 234 23.29 16.08 -1.58
CA ASN A 234 23.56 17.31 -2.36
C ASN A 234 22.91 17.41 -3.76
N GLU A 235 22.02 16.51 -4.17
CA GLU A 235 21.25 16.67 -5.41
C GLU A 235 19.87 17.30 -5.12
N THR A 236 19.54 18.35 -5.88
CA THR A 236 18.21 18.98 -5.86
C THR A 236 17.23 18.34 -6.86
N GLU A 237 17.76 17.56 -7.79
CA GLU A 237 17.01 16.88 -8.85
C GLU A 237 17.32 15.38 -8.83
N ILE A 238 16.29 14.56 -9.02
CA ILE A 238 16.39 13.10 -9.03
C ILE A 238 16.32 12.64 -10.47
N LEU A 239 17.37 11.98 -10.94
CA LEU A 239 17.45 11.43 -12.29
C LEU A 239 16.96 9.98 -12.31
N SER A 240 15.98 9.69 -13.18
CA SER A 240 15.48 8.34 -13.45
C SER A 240 15.40 8.06 -14.96
N ASP A 241 15.48 6.78 -15.33
CA ASP A 241 15.11 6.34 -16.68
C ASP A 241 13.59 6.33 -16.81
N LEU A 242 12.89 5.85 -15.77
CA LEU A 242 11.44 5.84 -15.68
C LEU A 242 10.97 6.36 -14.32
N THR A 243 10.14 7.40 -14.35
CA THR A 243 9.32 7.80 -13.20
C THR A 243 7.91 7.25 -13.35
N ILE A 244 7.39 6.61 -12.30
CA ILE A 244 6.03 6.07 -12.23
C ILE A 244 5.26 6.89 -11.20
N VAL A 245 4.14 7.49 -11.60
CA VAL A 245 3.25 8.23 -10.71
C VAL A 245 2.01 7.40 -10.42
N GLY A 246 1.90 6.95 -9.18
CA GLY A 246 0.89 6.02 -8.68
C GLY A 246 1.42 4.60 -8.50
N ALA A 247 1.23 4.05 -7.30
CA ALA A 247 1.65 2.70 -6.91
C ALA A 247 0.46 1.73 -6.77
N GLY A 248 -0.56 1.88 -7.61
CA GLY A 248 -1.61 0.88 -7.81
C GLY A 248 -1.08 -0.33 -8.60
N PRO A 249 -1.93 -1.33 -8.93
CA PRO A 249 -1.51 -2.55 -9.65
C PRO A 249 -0.74 -2.28 -10.94
N ALA A 250 -1.14 -1.27 -11.74
CA ALA A 250 -0.43 -0.90 -12.96
C ALA A 250 0.97 -0.35 -12.67
N GLY A 251 1.08 0.59 -11.73
CA GLY A 251 2.36 1.18 -11.34
C GLY A 251 3.31 0.19 -10.68
N LEU A 252 2.78 -0.69 -9.80
CA LEU A 252 3.58 -1.74 -9.16
C LEU A 252 4.09 -2.76 -10.17
N ALA A 253 3.26 -3.20 -11.12
CA ALA A 253 3.70 -4.10 -12.19
C ALA A 253 4.79 -3.45 -13.05
N ALA A 254 4.57 -2.20 -13.47
CA ALA A 254 5.58 -1.45 -14.21
C ALA A 254 6.89 -1.29 -13.41
N ALA A 255 6.82 -1.03 -12.10
CA ALA A 255 8.00 -0.92 -11.25
C ALA A 255 8.80 -2.23 -11.18
N VAL A 256 8.11 -3.37 -11.07
CA VAL A 256 8.74 -4.70 -11.08
C VAL A 256 9.44 -4.94 -12.42
N TYR A 257 8.75 -4.77 -13.53
CA TYR A 257 9.33 -5.02 -14.85
C TYR A 257 10.47 -4.06 -15.17
N ALA A 258 10.27 -2.75 -15.01
CA ALA A 258 11.29 -1.75 -15.33
C ALA A 258 12.57 -1.96 -14.51
N ALA A 259 12.44 -2.16 -13.20
CA ALA A 259 13.60 -2.38 -12.35
C ALA A 259 14.29 -3.73 -12.62
N SER A 260 13.54 -4.80 -12.93
CA SER A 260 14.10 -6.11 -13.27
C SER A 260 14.89 -6.08 -14.59
N GLU A 261 14.54 -5.17 -15.49
CA GLU A 261 15.20 -4.95 -16.78
C GLU A 261 16.31 -3.87 -16.70
N GLY A 262 16.64 -3.42 -15.48
CA GLY A 262 17.80 -2.55 -15.21
C GLY A 262 17.54 -1.05 -15.38
N LEU A 263 16.29 -0.61 -15.58
CA LEU A 263 15.96 0.81 -15.62
C LEU A 263 16.01 1.41 -14.22
N LYS A 264 16.64 2.59 -14.08
CA LYS A 264 16.57 3.39 -12.84
C LYS A 264 15.14 3.86 -12.65
N THR A 265 14.39 3.14 -11.81
CA THR A 265 12.95 3.31 -11.62
C THR A 265 12.64 4.01 -10.31
N VAL A 266 11.87 5.10 -10.39
CA VAL A 266 11.34 5.84 -9.24
C VAL A 266 9.83 5.79 -9.26
N VAL A 267 9.22 5.44 -8.13
CA VAL A 267 7.77 5.37 -7.93
C VAL A 267 7.34 6.41 -6.90
N VAL A 268 6.34 7.20 -7.24
CA VAL A 268 5.74 8.22 -6.39
C VAL A 268 4.32 7.82 -6.06
N GLU A 269 3.98 7.82 -4.76
CA GLU A 269 2.65 7.46 -4.29
C GLU A 269 2.15 8.46 -3.25
N SER A 270 0.93 8.96 -3.44
CA SER A 270 0.36 10.03 -2.63
C SER A 270 -0.06 9.59 -1.22
N TYR A 271 -0.40 8.32 -1.03
CA TYR A 271 -0.90 7.83 0.26
C TYR A 271 -0.25 6.51 0.68
N ALA A 272 -0.54 5.43 -0.05
CA ALA A 272 0.01 4.10 0.23
C ALA A 272 0.03 3.23 -1.03
N PRO A 273 1.09 2.43 -1.26
CA PRO A 273 1.13 1.48 -2.36
C PRO A 273 0.00 0.45 -2.29
N GLY A 274 -0.54 0.10 -3.46
CA GLY A 274 -1.64 -0.85 -3.61
C GLY A 274 -2.85 -0.25 -4.31
N GLY A 275 -3.03 1.08 -4.23
CA GLY A 275 -4.18 1.76 -4.81
C GLY A 275 -5.50 1.14 -4.35
N GLN A 276 -6.52 1.17 -5.19
CA GLN A 276 -7.83 0.60 -4.87
C GLN A 276 -7.81 -0.91 -4.67
N ALA A 277 -6.94 -1.63 -5.39
CA ALA A 277 -6.80 -3.07 -5.22
C ALA A 277 -6.29 -3.44 -3.82
N GLY A 278 -5.36 -2.64 -3.27
CA GLY A 278 -4.81 -2.84 -1.92
C GLY A 278 -5.85 -2.83 -0.81
N SER A 279 -6.98 -2.15 -1.01
CA SER A 279 -8.11 -2.11 -0.07
C SER A 279 -9.12 -3.26 -0.24
N SER A 280 -8.97 -4.11 -1.26
CA SER A 280 -9.87 -5.25 -1.46
C SER A 280 -9.52 -6.39 -0.52
N SER A 281 -10.49 -6.85 0.26
CA SER A 281 -10.31 -7.97 1.20
C SER A 281 -9.96 -9.28 0.49
N LEU A 282 -10.60 -9.56 -0.65
CA LEU A 282 -10.38 -10.76 -1.46
C LEU A 282 -10.61 -10.47 -2.94
N ILE A 283 -9.61 -10.81 -3.77
CA ILE A 283 -9.70 -10.79 -5.24
C ILE A 283 -9.74 -12.24 -5.71
N GLU A 284 -10.95 -12.76 -5.95
CA GLU A 284 -11.16 -14.17 -6.31
C GLU A 284 -10.81 -14.48 -7.78
N ASN A 285 -10.82 -13.48 -8.65
CA ASN A 285 -10.62 -13.62 -10.10
C ASN A 285 -9.26 -13.11 -10.58
N PHE A 286 -8.25 -13.05 -9.70
CA PHE A 286 -6.89 -12.78 -10.12
C PHE A 286 -6.22 -14.09 -10.55
N PHE A 287 -5.58 -14.05 -11.71
CA PHE A 287 -4.96 -15.24 -12.31
C PHE A 287 -3.89 -15.83 -11.39
N GLY A 288 -3.92 -17.17 -11.23
CA GLY A 288 -2.94 -17.91 -10.43
C GLY A 288 -3.30 -18.12 -8.96
N PHE A 289 -4.44 -17.58 -8.49
CA PHE A 289 -4.91 -17.71 -7.11
C PHE A 289 -6.29 -18.41 -7.06
N PRO A 290 -6.33 -19.76 -7.02
CA PRO A 290 -7.58 -20.51 -7.13
C PRO A 290 -8.54 -20.28 -5.96
N THR A 291 -8.05 -19.86 -4.80
CA THR A 291 -8.84 -19.50 -3.61
C THR A 291 -8.99 -17.99 -3.43
N GLY A 292 -8.53 -17.19 -4.39
CA GLY A 292 -8.42 -15.75 -4.27
C GLY A 292 -7.17 -15.32 -3.52
N VAL A 293 -6.93 -14.02 -3.51
CA VAL A 293 -5.83 -13.38 -2.78
C VAL A 293 -6.31 -12.06 -2.21
N SER A 294 -5.89 -11.71 -1.00
CA SER A 294 -6.12 -10.38 -0.45
C SER A 294 -5.44 -9.34 -1.36
N GLY A 295 -6.17 -8.29 -1.72
CA GLY A 295 -5.61 -7.21 -2.54
C GLY A 295 -4.41 -6.55 -1.86
N GLY A 296 -4.48 -6.40 -0.54
CA GLY A 296 -3.37 -5.90 0.26
C GLY A 296 -2.13 -6.79 0.21
N ASP A 297 -2.28 -8.13 0.26
CA ASP A 297 -1.13 -9.04 0.15
C ASP A 297 -0.57 -9.06 -1.26
N LEU A 298 -1.42 -9.11 -2.28
CA LEU A 298 -0.99 -9.06 -3.68
C LEU A 298 -0.12 -7.84 -3.96
N THR A 299 -0.60 -6.66 -3.59
CA THR A 299 0.09 -5.40 -3.88
C THR A 299 1.33 -5.20 -3.01
N TRP A 300 1.31 -5.66 -1.76
CA TRP A 300 2.48 -5.64 -0.90
C TRP A 300 3.59 -6.56 -1.42
N LEU A 301 3.28 -7.77 -1.85
CA LEU A 301 4.25 -8.69 -2.45
C LEU A 301 4.84 -8.10 -3.75
N ALA A 302 4.01 -7.45 -4.58
CA ALA A 302 4.49 -6.76 -5.77
C ALA A 302 5.44 -5.58 -5.42
N GLN A 303 5.12 -4.81 -4.38
CA GLN A 303 6.01 -3.75 -3.87
C GLN A 303 7.36 -4.32 -3.40
N LEU A 304 7.36 -5.40 -2.62
CA LEU A 304 8.59 -6.06 -2.18
C LEU A 304 9.40 -6.60 -3.35
N GLN A 305 8.73 -7.13 -4.36
CA GLN A 305 9.38 -7.59 -5.59
C GLN A 305 10.05 -6.42 -6.33
N ALA A 306 9.39 -5.27 -6.44
CA ALA A 306 9.97 -4.06 -7.03
C ALA A 306 11.19 -3.56 -6.24
N TYR A 307 11.12 -3.52 -4.90
CA TYR A 307 12.27 -3.18 -4.06
C TYR A 307 13.45 -4.14 -4.24
N ARG A 308 13.17 -5.43 -4.35
CA ARG A 308 14.21 -6.45 -4.59
C ARG A 308 14.99 -6.18 -5.89
N PHE A 309 14.33 -5.68 -6.92
CA PHE A 309 14.96 -5.30 -8.19
C PHE A 309 15.54 -3.88 -8.19
N GLY A 310 15.41 -3.14 -7.10
CA GLY A 310 16.04 -1.83 -6.94
C GLY A 310 15.16 -0.63 -7.28
N ALA A 311 13.86 -0.82 -7.49
CA ALA A 311 12.94 0.30 -7.61
C ALA A 311 12.92 1.13 -6.31
N ARG A 312 12.85 2.46 -6.45
CA ARG A 312 12.83 3.41 -5.32
C ARG A 312 11.43 3.99 -5.19
N PHE A 313 10.90 4.02 -3.97
CA PHE A 313 9.58 4.55 -3.67
C PHE A 313 9.66 5.77 -2.77
N SER A 314 8.77 6.73 -2.97
CA SER A 314 8.51 7.84 -2.06
C SER A 314 7.02 7.88 -1.73
N THR A 315 6.69 7.79 -0.44
CA THR A 315 5.32 7.78 0.09
C THR A 315 5.29 8.46 1.47
N PRO A 316 4.36 9.38 1.74
CA PRO A 316 3.46 10.04 0.80
C PRO A 316 4.19 11.10 -0.02
N ALA A 317 3.97 11.09 -1.33
CA ALA A 317 4.49 12.11 -2.23
C ALA A 317 3.48 12.36 -3.36
N GLN A 318 2.93 13.57 -3.41
CA GLN A 318 1.92 13.94 -4.41
C GLN A 318 2.57 14.63 -5.59
N ALA A 319 2.27 14.17 -6.81
CA ALA A 319 2.61 14.89 -8.03
C ALA A 319 1.67 16.09 -8.20
N LEU A 320 2.24 17.30 -8.29
CA LEU A 320 1.50 18.55 -8.42
C LEU A 320 1.42 19.07 -9.85
N SER A 321 2.45 18.84 -10.65
CA SER A 321 2.47 19.26 -12.06
C SER A 321 3.50 18.45 -12.85
N LEU A 322 3.27 18.39 -14.15
CA LEU A 322 4.16 17.85 -15.14
C LEU A 322 4.58 18.94 -16.11
N ASN A 323 5.88 19.14 -16.26
CA ASN A 323 6.49 20.03 -17.24
C ASN A 323 7.48 19.24 -18.10
N TYR A 324 7.81 19.73 -19.30
CA TYR A 324 8.85 19.16 -20.12
C TYR A 324 9.73 20.26 -20.71
N ASN A 325 11.00 19.91 -20.93
CA ASN A 325 11.96 20.83 -21.53
C ASN A 325 12.06 20.64 -23.03
N ALA A 326 12.66 21.61 -23.71
CA ALA A 326 13.04 21.52 -25.12
C ALA A 326 13.96 20.31 -25.42
N ASP A 327 14.71 19.84 -24.41
CA ASP A 327 15.63 18.69 -24.51
C ASP A 327 14.91 17.32 -24.39
N GLY A 328 13.58 17.30 -24.27
CA GLY A 328 12.78 16.08 -24.20
C GLY A 328 12.80 15.35 -22.85
N GLU A 329 13.30 16.00 -21.80
CA GLU A 329 13.22 15.49 -20.43
C GLU A 329 11.95 15.97 -19.72
N TYR A 330 11.37 15.11 -18.93
CA TYR A 330 10.15 15.38 -18.14
C TYR A 330 10.51 15.73 -16.71
N ARG A 331 9.82 16.76 -16.19
CA ARG A 331 9.95 17.22 -14.80
C ARG A 331 8.62 17.09 -14.08
N VAL A 332 8.57 16.24 -13.06
CA VAL A 332 7.43 16.09 -12.16
C VAL A 332 7.73 16.86 -10.90
N CYS A 333 6.91 17.87 -10.61
CA CYS A 333 6.96 18.58 -9.33
C CYS A 333 6.21 17.78 -8.28
N LEU A 334 6.86 17.56 -7.13
CA LEU A 334 6.28 16.91 -5.97
C LEU A 334 5.97 17.91 -4.87
N GLU A 335 4.89 17.69 -4.14
CA GLU A 335 4.63 18.38 -2.89
C GLU A 335 5.61 17.89 -1.82
N THR A 336 6.50 18.79 -1.37
CA THR A 336 7.40 18.57 -0.26
C THR A 336 7.34 19.76 0.69
N GLU A 337 7.37 19.56 2.01
CA GLU A 337 7.38 20.64 2.99
C GLU A 337 8.58 21.56 2.75
N GLY A 338 8.29 22.77 2.28
CA GLY A 338 9.27 23.86 2.13
C GLY A 338 10.24 23.75 0.95
N CYS A 339 10.17 22.69 0.16
CA CYS A 339 11.02 22.56 -1.04
C CYS A 339 10.30 21.66 -2.06
N SER A 340 10.12 22.15 -3.29
CA SER A 340 9.61 21.33 -4.39
C SER A 340 10.73 20.40 -4.84
N ALA A 341 10.62 19.11 -4.54
CA ALA A 341 11.51 18.14 -5.17
C ALA A 341 11.12 17.97 -6.64
N ILE A 342 12.10 17.96 -7.52
CA ILE A 342 11.91 17.79 -8.96
C ILE A 342 12.42 16.41 -9.36
N LEU A 343 11.53 15.59 -9.91
CA LEU A 343 11.92 14.34 -10.57
C LEU A 343 12.17 14.62 -12.05
N ARG A 344 13.38 14.35 -12.50
CA ARG A 344 13.73 14.33 -13.93
C ARG A 344 13.69 12.90 -14.44
N ALA A 345 12.96 12.69 -15.51
CA ALA A 345 12.79 11.38 -16.10
C ALA A 345 12.98 11.42 -17.61
N LYS A 346 13.60 10.38 -18.18
CA LYS A 346 13.63 10.16 -19.63
C LYS A 346 12.29 9.67 -20.17
N ALA A 347 11.54 8.94 -19.34
CA ALA A 347 10.18 8.50 -19.61
C ALA A 347 9.32 8.59 -18.35
N LEU A 348 8.01 8.78 -18.52
CA LEU A 348 7.03 8.88 -17.46
C LEU A 348 5.90 7.88 -17.67
N LEU A 349 5.50 7.18 -16.62
CA LEU A 349 4.27 6.39 -16.59
C LEU A 349 3.26 7.01 -15.63
N ILE A 350 2.11 7.40 -16.15
CA ILE A 350 0.97 7.87 -15.38
C ILE A 350 0.11 6.66 -15.01
N ALA A 351 0.14 6.27 -13.74
CA ALA A 351 -0.59 5.14 -13.18
C ALA A 351 -1.43 5.56 -11.96
N THR A 352 -1.87 6.83 -11.94
CA THR A 352 -2.57 7.47 -10.82
C THR A 352 -3.97 6.92 -10.56
N GLY A 353 -4.48 6.07 -11.47
CA GLY A 353 -5.78 5.46 -11.29
C GLY A 353 -6.93 6.46 -11.35
N ALA A 354 -7.95 6.20 -10.57
CA ALA A 354 -9.14 7.02 -10.52
C ALA A 354 -9.76 7.04 -9.11
N ASP A 355 -10.25 8.19 -8.68
CA ASP A 355 -10.91 8.37 -7.38
C ASP A 355 -12.39 8.03 -7.43
N TYR A 356 -12.93 7.58 -6.31
CA TYR A 356 -14.35 7.25 -6.20
C TYR A 356 -15.24 8.47 -6.35
N ARG A 357 -16.31 8.29 -7.11
CA ARG A 357 -17.40 9.27 -7.14
C ARG A 357 -18.10 9.29 -5.80
N ARG A 358 -18.41 10.50 -5.36
CA ARG A 358 -19.14 10.71 -4.12
C ARG A 358 -20.64 10.61 -4.36
N LEU A 359 -21.37 10.05 -3.38
CA LEU A 359 -22.83 10.00 -3.40
C LEU A 359 -23.43 11.41 -3.33
N ASP A 360 -24.47 11.64 -4.10
CA ASP A 360 -25.27 12.87 -4.04
C ASP A 360 -26.42 12.64 -3.04
N ALA A 361 -26.10 12.77 -1.75
CA ALA A 361 -27.04 12.57 -0.66
C ALA A 361 -26.82 13.61 0.44
N GLU A 362 -27.92 14.18 0.94
CA GLU A 362 -27.88 15.15 2.04
C GLU A 362 -27.24 14.52 3.30
N GLY A 363 -26.33 15.23 3.93
CA GLY A 363 -25.63 14.80 5.15
C GLY A 363 -24.44 13.86 4.91
N ARG A 364 -24.14 13.44 3.67
CA ARG A 364 -23.02 12.55 3.35
C ARG A 364 -21.68 13.03 3.93
N GLU A 365 -21.35 14.32 3.78
CA GLU A 365 -20.05 14.87 4.17
C GLU A 365 -19.75 14.71 5.66
N GLN A 366 -20.81 14.76 6.49
CA GLN A 366 -20.70 14.56 7.93
C GLN A 366 -20.24 13.14 8.29
N PHE A 367 -20.56 12.15 7.45
CA PHE A 367 -20.35 10.72 7.74
C PHE A 367 -19.25 10.08 6.90
N GLU A 368 -18.49 10.84 6.11
CA GLU A 368 -17.33 10.31 5.38
C GLU A 368 -16.25 9.82 6.36
N GLY A 369 -15.91 8.51 6.26
CA GLY A 369 -15.04 7.82 7.20
C GLY A 369 -15.69 7.43 8.53
N MET A 370 -16.92 7.88 8.78
CA MET A 370 -17.69 7.62 10.01
C MET A 370 -19.06 6.99 9.72
N GLY A 371 -19.10 6.17 8.67
CA GLY A 371 -20.32 5.48 8.19
C GLY A 371 -20.48 5.50 6.67
N VAL A 372 -19.76 6.35 5.94
CA VAL A 372 -19.70 6.31 4.48
C VAL A 372 -18.30 5.88 4.05
N TYR A 373 -18.22 4.76 3.34
CA TYR A 373 -16.98 4.13 2.93
C TYR A 373 -16.94 3.92 1.41
N TYR A 374 -15.74 3.92 0.82
CA TYR A 374 -15.51 3.73 -0.61
C TYR A 374 -14.79 2.41 -0.94
N ALA A 375 -14.51 1.60 0.10
CA ALA A 375 -13.99 0.25 0.01
C ALA A 375 -14.64 -0.60 1.11
N ALA A 376 -14.75 -1.90 0.91
CA ALA A 376 -15.18 -2.85 1.93
C ALA A 376 -13.96 -3.68 2.35
N THR A 377 -13.35 -3.32 3.48
CA THR A 377 -12.19 -4.01 4.05
C THR A 377 -12.57 -4.81 5.30
N ALA A 378 -11.64 -5.60 5.83
CA ALA A 378 -11.87 -6.36 7.04
C ALA A 378 -12.23 -5.49 8.25
N PHE A 379 -11.69 -4.26 8.30
CA PHE A 379 -11.96 -3.31 9.38
C PHE A 379 -13.43 -2.85 9.35
N GLU A 380 -13.90 -2.32 8.22
CA GLU A 380 -15.31 -1.90 8.08
C GLU A 380 -16.27 -3.09 8.21
N GLY A 381 -15.86 -4.28 7.76
CA GLY A 381 -16.61 -5.51 7.94
C GLY A 381 -16.85 -5.89 9.41
N GLN A 382 -15.85 -5.66 10.27
CA GLN A 382 -15.99 -5.88 11.72
C GLN A 382 -16.94 -4.87 12.36
N LEU A 383 -16.85 -3.59 11.98
CA LEU A 383 -17.77 -2.54 12.47
C LEU A 383 -19.22 -2.81 12.12
N CYS A 384 -19.45 -3.56 11.05
CA CYS A 384 -20.78 -3.87 10.49
C CYS A 384 -21.33 -5.23 10.92
N ARG A 385 -20.63 -5.97 11.79
CA ARG A 385 -21.05 -7.32 12.20
C ARG A 385 -22.44 -7.31 12.87
N GLY A 386 -23.34 -8.13 12.37
CA GLY A 386 -24.72 -8.24 12.88
C GLY A 386 -25.63 -7.06 12.53
N ALA A 387 -25.17 -6.06 11.79
CA ALA A 387 -25.96 -4.92 11.37
C ALA A 387 -26.54 -5.07 9.96
N THR A 388 -27.55 -4.25 9.63
CA THR A 388 -27.93 -4.02 8.22
C THR A 388 -26.95 -3.01 7.63
N VAL A 389 -26.34 -3.35 6.49
CA VAL A 389 -25.42 -2.47 5.76
C VAL A 389 -25.91 -2.19 4.36
N VAL A 390 -25.47 -1.09 3.79
CA VAL A 390 -25.92 -0.64 2.47
C VAL A 390 -24.72 -0.56 1.51
N VAL A 391 -24.85 -1.19 0.36
CA VAL A 391 -23.87 -1.08 -0.75
C VAL A 391 -24.55 -0.37 -1.92
N VAL A 392 -23.95 0.68 -2.42
CA VAL A 392 -24.48 1.45 -3.56
C VAL A 392 -23.65 1.21 -4.81
N GLY A 393 -24.26 0.68 -5.85
CA GLY A 393 -23.60 0.43 -7.12
C GLY A 393 -24.15 -0.78 -7.84
N SER A 394 -23.76 -0.96 -9.11
CA SER A 394 -24.24 -2.07 -9.95
C SER A 394 -23.11 -2.89 -10.59
N GLY A 395 -21.86 -2.46 -10.48
CA GLY A 395 -20.67 -3.09 -11.10
C GLY A 395 -20.01 -4.15 -10.22
N ASN A 396 -18.90 -4.72 -10.70
CA ASN A 396 -18.17 -5.77 -9.99
C ASN A 396 -17.76 -5.38 -8.57
N SER A 397 -17.29 -4.16 -8.35
CA SER A 397 -16.91 -3.69 -7.01
C SER A 397 -18.08 -3.74 -6.02
N ALA A 398 -19.29 -3.34 -6.46
CA ALA A 398 -20.48 -3.42 -5.62
C ALA A 398 -20.86 -4.88 -5.32
N GLY A 399 -20.77 -5.76 -6.30
CA GLY A 399 -21.03 -7.19 -6.09
C GLY A 399 -20.05 -7.85 -5.13
N GLN A 400 -18.74 -7.58 -5.29
CA GLN A 400 -17.70 -8.09 -4.40
C GLN A 400 -17.87 -7.58 -2.97
N ALA A 401 -18.11 -6.28 -2.80
CA ALA A 401 -18.40 -5.69 -1.50
C ALA A 401 -19.63 -6.32 -0.83
N SER A 402 -20.72 -6.51 -1.60
CA SER A 402 -21.94 -7.15 -1.09
C SER A 402 -21.71 -8.58 -0.62
N MET A 403 -20.97 -9.37 -1.39
CA MET A 403 -20.61 -10.74 -1.02
C MET A 403 -19.77 -10.77 0.26
N PHE A 404 -18.72 -9.98 0.31
CA PHE A 404 -17.84 -9.90 1.47
C PHE A 404 -18.58 -9.48 2.74
N LEU A 405 -19.34 -8.39 2.67
CA LEU A 405 -20.10 -7.89 3.83
C LEU A 405 -21.19 -8.87 4.28
N SER A 406 -21.75 -9.66 3.37
CA SER A 406 -22.79 -10.66 3.70
C SER A 406 -22.30 -11.78 4.62
N GLU A 407 -20.99 -11.95 4.79
CA GLU A 407 -20.42 -12.96 5.70
C GLU A 407 -20.59 -12.57 7.18
N GLY A 408 -20.58 -11.26 7.48
CA GLY A 408 -20.65 -10.76 8.85
C GLY A 408 -21.90 -9.94 9.17
N ALA A 409 -22.50 -9.28 8.18
CA ALA A 409 -23.68 -8.45 8.35
C ALA A 409 -24.96 -9.30 8.50
N ALA A 410 -25.92 -8.82 9.29
CA ALA A 410 -27.25 -9.44 9.36
C ALA A 410 -27.98 -9.34 8.01
N LYS A 411 -27.82 -8.21 7.33
CA LYS A 411 -28.44 -7.94 6.03
C LYS A 411 -27.60 -6.97 5.21
N VAL A 412 -27.50 -7.21 3.90
CA VAL A 412 -26.90 -6.28 2.93
C VAL A 412 -27.99 -5.77 2.00
N LEU A 413 -28.15 -4.44 1.89
CA LEU A 413 -29.01 -3.80 0.92
C LEU A 413 -28.15 -3.33 -0.24
N LEU A 414 -28.25 -3.98 -1.41
CA LEU A 414 -27.56 -3.54 -2.63
C LEU A 414 -28.45 -2.55 -3.38
N VAL A 415 -28.15 -1.27 -3.24
CA VAL A 415 -28.89 -0.15 -3.85
C VAL A 415 -28.39 0.10 -5.26
N VAL A 416 -29.24 -0.07 -6.25
CA VAL A 416 -28.95 0.00 -7.68
C VAL A 416 -29.83 1.04 -8.34
N ARG A 417 -29.22 2.13 -8.83
CA ARG A 417 -29.94 3.22 -9.53
C ARG A 417 -30.63 2.75 -10.82
N SER A 418 -30.02 1.79 -11.52
CA SER A 418 -30.54 1.24 -12.77
C SER A 418 -31.50 0.05 -12.53
N LYS A 419 -32.16 -0.39 -13.59
CA LYS A 419 -32.99 -1.60 -13.57
C LYS A 419 -32.21 -2.92 -13.65
N ASN A 420 -30.89 -2.86 -13.91
CA ASN A 420 -30.05 -4.03 -14.12
C ASN A 420 -28.71 -3.90 -13.37
N LEU A 421 -28.16 -5.04 -12.98
CA LEU A 421 -26.78 -5.17 -12.54
C LEU A 421 -25.83 -5.06 -13.74
N LYS A 422 -24.67 -4.41 -13.55
CA LYS A 422 -23.61 -4.28 -14.57
C LYS A 422 -22.34 -5.08 -14.23
N MET A 423 -22.42 -5.91 -13.19
CA MET A 423 -21.35 -6.83 -12.81
C MET A 423 -21.30 -8.05 -13.74
N SER A 424 -20.22 -8.84 -13.66
CA SER A 424 -20.09 -10.11 -14.38
C SER A 424 -21.24 -11.06 -14.03
N GLU A 425 -21.64 -11.89 -14.99
CA GLU A 425 -22.75 -12.82 -14.79
C GLU A 425 -22.50 -13.79 -13.62
N TYR A 426 -21.28 -14.29 -13.50
CA TYR A 426 -20.85 -15.10 -12.36
C TYR A 426 -21.14 -14.43 -11.03
N LEU A 427 -20.73 -13.18 -10.86
CA LEU A 427 -20.92 -12.43 -9.61
C LEU A 427 -22.39 -12.09 -9.37
N SER A 428 -23.11 -11.72 -10.44
CA SER A 428 -24.55 -11.44 -10.37
C SER A 428 -25.35 -12.63 -9.83
N ARG A 429 -25.05 -13.85 -10.32
CA ARG A 429 -25.68 -15.09 -9.84
C ARG A 429 -25.39 -15.33 -8.35
N ARG A 430 -24.16 -15.12 -7.91
CA ARG A 430 -23.79 -15.29 -6.49
C ARG A 430 -24.49 -14.29 -5.58
N VAL A 431 -24.54 -13.02 -5.98
CA VAL A 431 -25.23 -11.96 -5.23
C VAL A 431 -26.71 -12.26 -5.11
N GLN A 432 -27.36 -12.68 -6.21
CA GLN A 432 -28.79 -13.02 -6.23
C GLN A 432 -29.13 -14.27 -5.42
N ALA A 433 -28.21 -15.22 -5.33
CA ALA A 433 -28.39 -16.46 -4.57
C ALA A 433 -28.14 -16.30 -3.06
N ARG A 434 -27.60 -15.16 -2.61
CA ARG A 434 -27.28 -14.95 -1.19
C ARG A 434 -28.50 -14.47 -0.42
N GLU A 435 -28.99 -15.25 0.53
CA GLU A 435 -30.25 -15.00 1.24
C GLU A 435 -30.30 -13.67 2.01
N ASN A 436 -29.18 -13.24 2.57
CA ASN A 436 -29.10 -11.99 3.32
C ASN A 436 -28.72 -10.76 2.47
N ILE A 437 -28.71 -10.87 1.13
CA ILE A 437 -28.56 -9.73 0.22
C ILE A 437 -29.91 -9.40 -0.42
N GLU A 438 -30.44 -8.20 -0.17
CA GLU A 438 -31.61 -7.65 -0.83
C GLU A 438 -31.17 -6.64 -1.90
N ILE A 439 -31.59 -6.83 -3.16
CA ILE A 439 -31.27 -5.91 -4.27
C ILE A 439 -32.43 -4.94 -4.45
N LEU A 440 -32.15 -3.64 -4.31
CA LEU A 440 -33.11 -2.55 -4.47
C LEU A 440 -32.81 -1.83 -5.79
N TYR A 441 -33.52 -2.21 -6.85
CA TYR A 441 -33.41 -1.58 -8.16
C TYR A 441 -34.10 -0.23 -8.19
N ARG A 442 -33.61 0.69 -9.08
CA ARG A 442 -34.17 2.03 -9.27
C ARG A 442 -34.26 2.82 -7.95
N THR A 443 -33.28 2.61 -7.09
CA THR A 443 -33.26 3.19 -5.74
C THR A 443 -32.02 4.05 -5.55
N GLU A 444 -32.17 5.17 -4.89
CA GLU A 444 -31.08 6.10 -4.52
C GLU A 444 -31.16 6.46 -3.04
N ILE A 445 -30.02 6.83 -2.45
CA ILE A 445 -29.96 7.41 -1.12
C ILE A 445 -30.21 8.92 -1.26
N ARG A 446 -31.17 9.47 -0.54
CA ARG A 446 -31.47 10.90 -0.54
C ARG A 446 -30.89 11.64 0.66
N LYS A 447 -30.89 10.98 1.82
CA LYS A 447 -30.44 11.61 3.06
C LYS A 447 -29.74 10.59 3.95
N MET A 448 -28.75 11.10 4.67
CA MET A 448 -28.00 10.39 5.71
C MET A 448 -28.12 11.15 7.02
N SER A 449 -28.36 10.48 8.12
CA SER A 449 -28.58 11.10 9.43
C SER A 449 -28.01 10.24 10.55
N GLY A 450 -27.64 10.89 11.66
CA GLY A 450 -27.05 10.30 12.85
C GLY A 450 -26.44 11.37 13.74
N GLY A 451 -25.88 10.96 14.85
CA GLY A 451 -25.11 11.82 15.74
C GLY A 451 -23.67 12.01 15.26
N LYS A 452 -22.70 11.44 15.97
CA LYS A 452 -21.29 11.42 15.56
C LYS A 452 -21.00 10.41 14.44
N LYS A 453 -21.80 9.36 14.31
CA LYS A 453 -21.72 8.31 13.30
C LYS A 453 -23.02 8.21 12.52
N LEU A 454 -22.96 7.57 11.36
CA LEU A 454 -24.16 7.26 10.58
C LEU A 454 -25.05 6.29 11.38
N GLU A 455 -26.32 6.59 11.47
CA GLU A 455 -27.33 5.78 12.15
C GLU A 455 -28.45 5.36 11.22
N GLN A 456 -28.78 6.22 10.25
CA GLN A 456 -29.94 6.03 9.40
C GLN A 456 -29.76 6.69 8.04
N ILE A 457 -30.35 6.07 7.01
CA ILE A 457 -30.48 6.64 5.66
C ILE A 457 -31.93 6.67 5.20
N GLU A 458 -32.24 7.59 4.30
CA GLU A 458 -33.48 7.62 3.53
C GLU A 458 -33.22 7.15 2.10
N LEU A 459 -33.87 6.06 1.70
CA LEU A 459 -33.89 5.54 0.34
C LEU A 459 -35.13 6.05 -0.39
N GLU A 460 -35.00 6.32 -1.69
CA GLU A 460 -36.11 6.65 -2.57
C GLU A 460 -36.09 5.76 -3.82
N ASN A 461 -37.19 5.11 -4.12
CA ASN A 461 -37.38 4.49 -5.42
C ASN A 461 -37.65 5.57 -6.47
N THR A 462 -36.77 5.71 -7.43
CA THR A 462 -36.81 6.82 -8.43
C THR A 462 -37.96 6.69 -9.44
N GLU A 463 -38.64 5.55 -9.50
CA GLU A 463 -39.78 5.32 -10.39
C GLU A 463 -41.11 5.57 -9.69
N THR A 464 -41.24 5.08 -8.45
CA THR A 464 -42.49 5.17 -7.69
C THR A 464 -42.54 6.37 -6.76
N GLY A 465 -41.38 6.99 -6.43
CA GLY A 465 -41.27 8.02 -5.42
C GLY A 465 -41.41 7.49 -3.98
N GLU A 466 -41.51 6.18 -3.80
CA GLU A 466 -41.63 5.57 -2.48
C GLU A 466 -40.36 5.79 -1.67
N ARG A 467 -40.49 6.24 -0.42
CA ARG A 467 -39.40 6.47 0.52
C ARG A 467 -39.39 5.43 1.63
N ARG A 468 -38.18 4.99 1.98
CA ARG A 468 -37.93 4.03 3.03
C ARG A 468 -36.79 4.49 3.92
N LEU A 469 -37.02 4.53 5.23
CA LEU A 469 -35.97 4.74 6.22
C LEU A 469 -35.32 3.39 6.58
N VAL A 470 -34.00 3.40 6.63
CA VAL A 470 -33.20 2.23 6.95
C VAL A 470 -32.21 2.57 8.04
N GLN A 471 -32.26 1.85 9.15
CA GLN A 471 -31.25 1.91 10.20
C GLN A 471 -30.00 1.19 9.70
N THR A 472 -28.89 1.89 9.62
CA THR A 472 -27.62 1.34 9.14
C THR A 472 -26.43 2.14 9.69
N PRO A 473 -25.39 1.49 10.21
CA PRO A 473 -24.15 2.15 10.61
C PRO A 473 -23.23 2.41 9.43
N ALA A 474 -23.51 1.85 8.22
CA ALA A 474 -22.57 1.92 7.13
C ALA A 474 -23.21 1.90 5.74
N VAL A 475 -22.70 2.79 4.88
CA VAL A 475 -22.97 2.86 3.44
C VAL A 475 -21.65 2.71 2.69
N PHE A 476 -21.58 1.72 1.80
CA PHE A 476 -20.44 1.46 0.94
C PHE A 476 -20.71 1.97 -0.48
N SER A 477 -20.06 3.06 -0.88
CA SER A 477 -20.28 3.73 -2.17
C SER A 477 -19.41 3.12 -3.26
N MET A 478 -19.99 2.30 -4.13
CA MET A 478 -19.32 1.62 -5.25
C MET A 478 -19.82 2.12 -6.62
N ILE A 479 -20.00 3.46 -6.75
CA ILE A 479 -20.67 4.10 -7.93
C ILE A 479 -19.73 4.55 -9.04
N GLY A 480 -18.47 4.11 -9.00
CA GLY A 480 -17.48 4.44 -10.00
C GLY A 480 -16.53 5.55 -9.59
N ALA A 481 -15.64 5.93 -10.50
CA ALA A 481 -14.51 6.78 -10.19
C ALA A 481 -14.27 7.87 -11.24
N ARG A 482 -13.55 8.93 -10.85
CA ARG A 482 -13.00 9.97 -11.73
C ARG A 482 -11.50 9.75 -11.88
N PRO A 483 -10.92 9.89 -13.08
CA PRO A 483 -9.48 9.72 -13.26
C PRO A 483 -8.71 10.83 -12.53
N CYS A 484 -7.59 10.47 -11.89
CA CYS A 484 -6.72 11.41 -11.17
C CYS A 484 -5.75 12.08 -12.17
N THR A 485 -6.24 13.09 -12.88
CA THR A 485 -5.53 13.74 -14.00
C THR A 485 -5.39 15.24 -13.87
N GLU A 486 -5.79 15.84 -12.73
CA GLU A 486 -5.83 17.29 -12.53
C GLU A 486 -4.45 17.95 -12.57
N TRP A 487 -3.40 17.20 -12.21
CA TRP A 487 -2.00 17.66 -12.20
C TRP A 487 -1.32 17.64 -13.57
N LEU A 488 -1.99 17.07 -14.58
CA LEU A 488 -1.45 16.94 -15.92
C LEU A 488 -1.70 18.19 -16.76
N PRO A 489 -0.76 18.57 -17.63
CA PRO A 489 -0.92 19.70 -18.54
C PRO A 489 -2.00 19.41 -19.60
N PRO A 490 -2.56 20.46 -20.24
CA PRO A 490 -3.62 20.31 -21.24
C PRO A 490 -3.20 19.57 -22.49
N GLU A 491 -1.92 19.51 -22.81
CA GLU A 491 -1.33 18.79 -23.93
C GLU A 491 -1.50 17.27 -23.82
N ILE A 492 -1.69 16.74 -22.61
CA ILE A 492 -2.10 15.35 -22.40
C ILE A 492 -3.60 15.23 -22.72
N GLU A 493 -3.91 14.71 -23.90
CA GLU A 493 -5.28 14.55 -24.39
C GLU A 493 -6.10 13.59 -23.51
N ARG A 494 -7.33 14.00 -23.21
CA ARG A 494 -8.30 13.25 -22.40
C ARG A 494 -9.59 13.05 -23.17
N ASP A 495 -10.38 12.06 -22.79
CA ASP A 495 -11.75 11.89 -23.23
C ASP A 495 -12.72 12.83 -22.47
N ASP A 496 -14.00 12.81 -22.86
CA ASP A 496 -15.05 13.65 -22.26
C ASP A 496 -15.27 13.40 -20.76
N LYS A 497 -14.72 12.30 -20.22
CA LYS A 497 -14.79 11.94 -18.78
C LYS A 497 -13.49 12.23 -18.05
N GLY A 498 -12.48 12.75 -18.74
CA GLY A 498 -11.18 13.10 -18.18
C GLY A 498 -10.15 11.97 -18.21
N PHE A 499 -10.45 10.79 -18.77
CA PHE A 499 -9.48 9.69 -18.89
C PHE A 499 -8.47 9.94 -20.00
N ILE A 500 -7.20 9.56 -19.78
CA ILE A 500 -6.10 9.80 -20.71
C ILE A 500 -6.27 8.94 -21.97
N LYS A 501 -6.22 9.58 -23.14
CA LYS A 501 -6.17 8.88 -24.43
C LYS A 501 -4.77 8.39 -24.71
N THR A 502 -4.65 7.20 -25.34
CA THR A 502 -3.35 6.58 -25.67
C THR A 502 -3.39 5.92 -27.04
N GLY A 503 -2.21 5.63 -27.58
CA GLY A 503 -2.06 4.87 -28.82
C GLY A 503 -2.65 5.59 -30.03
N LEU A 504 -3.34 4.86 -30.88
CA LEU A 504 -3.92 5.41 -32.10
C LEU A 504 -4.92 6.55 -31.87
N LEU A 505 -5.53 6.65 -30.67
CA LEU A 505 -6.44 7.75 -30.35
C LEU A 505 -5.75 9.11 -30.31
N VAL A 506 -4.44 9.15 -30.15
CA VAL A 506 -3.63 10.38 -30.07
C VAL A 506 -2.65 10.54 -31.26
N ALA A 507 -2.70 9.67 -32.27
CA ALA A 507 -1.81 9.73 -33.43
C ALA A 507 -1.90 11.05 -34.20
N GLY A 508 -3.02 11.79 -34.08
CA GLY A 508 -3.23 13.10 -34.71
C GLY A 508 -2.74 14.28 -33.86
N ALA A 509 -2.24 14.06 -32.64
CA ALA A 509 -1.76 15.14 -31.78
C ALA A 509 -0.55 15.88 -32.38
N PRO A 510 -0.38 17.18 -32.09
CA PRO A 510 0.71 17.99 -32.66
C PRO A 510 2.09 17.38 -32.49
N ALA A 511 2.42 16.91 -31.29
CA ALA A 511 3.73 16.32 -30.99
C ALA A 511 4.03 15.05 -31.81
N TRP A 512 3.01 14.29 -32.23
CA TRP A 512 3.18 13.10 -33.07
C TRP A 512 3.33 13.44 -34.55
N LYS A 513 2.76 14.55 -35.02
CA LYS A 513 2.96 15.05 -36.39
C LYS A 513 4.41 15.47 -36.63
N GLU A 514 5.06 16.03 -35.63
CA GLU A 514 6.47 16.42 -35.66
C GLU A 514 7.41 15.23 -35.45
N ASN A 515 6.97 14.22 -34.74
CA ASN A 515 7.74 13.02 -34.42
C ASN A 515 7.57 11.97 -35.54
N LYS A 516 8.64 11.58 -36.21
CA LYS A 516 8.63 10.65 -37.36
C LYS A 516 8.17 9.22 -37.06
N ARG A 517 7.59 8.96 -35.84
CA ARG A 517 7.02 7.67 -35.47
C ARG A 517 5.56 7.80 -35.00
N GLN A 518 4.83 6.70 -34.98
CA GLN A 518 3.50 6.62 -34.37
C GLN A 518 3.60 6.41 -32.85
N PRO A 519 2.58 6.85 -32.07
CA PRO A 519 2.51 6.53 -30.66
C PRO A 519 2.41 5.03 -30.41
N GLY A 520 3.15 4.52 -29.43
CA GLY A 520 2.99 3.16 -28.92
C GLY A 520 1.60 2.95 -28.29
N PRO A 521 1.15 1.70 -28.05
CA PRO A 521 -0.22 1.39 -27.60
C PRO A 521 -0.66 2.12 -26.33
N LEU A 522 0.24 2.33 -25.38
CA LEU A 522 -0.02 3.00 -24.11
C LEU A 522 0.62 4.39 -24.00
N GLU A 523 1.21 4.87 -25.09
CA GLU A 523 1.80 6.20 -25.17
C GLU A 523 0.72 7.27 -25.33
N THR A 524 0.88 8.39 -24.62
CA THR A 524 -0.07 9.51 -24.63
C THR A 524 0.11 10.41 -25.86
N SER A 525 -0.56 11.56 -25.85
CA SER A 525 -0.37 12.62 -26.85
C SER A 525 1.03 13.27 -26.85
N LEU A 526 1.85 13.00 -25.82
CA LEU A 526 3.24 13.41 -25.75
C LEU A 526 4.17 12.19 -25.81
N PRO A 527 5.28 12.25 -26.58
CA PRO A 527 6.27 11.17 -26.66
C PRO A 527 6.87 10.82 -25.30
N ASN A 528 7.25 9.55 -25.08
CA ASN A 528 7.85 9.02 -23.86
C ASN A 528 7.00 9.20 -22.57
N ILE A 529 5.74 9.63 -22.70
CA ILE A 529 4.77 9.65 -21.61
C ILE A 529 3.73 8.58 -21.86
N PHE A 530 3.61 7.66 -20.92
CA PHE A 530 2.71 6.51 -20.98
C PHE A 530 1.60 6.64 -19.93
N ALA A 531 0.46 5.99 -20.18
CA ALA A 531 -0.59 5.85 -19.18
C ALA A 531 -1.06 4.40 -19.12
N ALA A 532 -1.28 3.89 -17.90
CA ALA A 532 -1.73 2.51 -17.66
C ALA A 532 -2.71 2.42 -16.48
N GLY A 533 -3.59 1.43 -16.55
CA GLY A 533 -4.60 1.17 -15.53
C GLY A 533 -5.81 2.09 -15.64
N ASP A 534 -6.45 2.33 -14.50
CA ASP A 534 -7.77 2.95 -14.45
C ASP A 534 -7.80 4.43 -14.86
N VAL A 535 -6.67 5.10 -14.94
CA VAL A 535 -6.54 6.47 -15.41
C VAL A 535 -6.73 6.58 -16.93
N ARG A 536 -6.56 5.47 -17.67
CA ARG A 536 -6.56 5.43 -19.13
C ARG A 536 -7.99 5.29 -19.70
N SER A 537 -8.27 5.98 -20.79
CA SER A 537 -9.50 5.85 -21.57
C SER A 537 -9.57 4.45 -22.20
N GLY A 538 -10.73 3.81 -22.08
CA GLY A 538 -10.96 2.47 -22.61
C GLY A 538 -10.28 1.33 -21.83
N SER A 539 -9.62 1.59 -20.68
CA SER A 539 -9.05 0.53 -19.84
C SER A 539 -10.15 -0.34 -19.23
N VAL A 540 -9.87 -1.63 -19.13
CA VAL A 540 -10.73 -2.57 -18.41
C VAL A 540 -10.46 -2.43 -16.92
N LYS A 541 -11.45 -1.95 -16.16
CA LYS A 541 -11.34 -1.68 -14.69
C LYS A 541 -11.23 -2.99 -13.90
N ARG A 542 -10.10 -3.68 -14.01
CA ARG A 542 -9.77 -4.94 -13.34
C ARG A 542 -8.30 -4.95 -12.95
N CYS A 543 -7.99 -5.51 -11.80
CA CYS A 543 -6.63 -5.61 -11.28
C CYS A 543 -5.68 -6.30 -12.28
N ALA A 544 -6.08 -7.44 -12.85
CA ALA A 544 -5.27 -8.17 -13.82
C ALA A 544 -5.01 -7.37 -15.13
N ALA A 545 -6.00 -6.59 -15.60
CA ALA A 545 -5.83 -5.72 -16.75
C ALA A 545 -4.83 -4.59 -16.46
N ALA A 546 -4.94 -3.97 -15.29
CA ALA A 546 -4.01 -2.93 -14.86
C ALA A 546 -2.57 -3.46 -14.75
N VAL A 547 -2.37 -4.66 -14.19
CA VAL A 547 -1.06 -5.34 -14.15
C VAL A 547 -0.51 -5.58 -15.55
N GLY A 548 -1.34 -6.10 -16.47
CA GLY A 548 -0.95 -6.31 -17.87
C GLY A 548 -0.56 -5.02 -18.58
N GLU A 549 -1.35 -3.95 -18.40
CA GLU A 549 -1.02 -2.63 -18.98
C GLU A 549 0.29 -2.07 -18.38
N GLY A 550 0.56 -2.26 -17.09
CA GLY A 550 1.82 -1.86 -16.46
C GLY A 550 3.04 -2.52 -17.12
N GLY A 551 2.99 -3.83 -17.34
CA GLY A 551 4.04 -4.57 -18.04
C GLY A 551 4.21 -4.13 -19.51
N MET A 552 3.11 -3.96 -20.23
CA MET A 552 3.14 -3.49 -21.63
C MET A 552 3.72 -2.06 -21.75
N ALA A 553 3.45 -1.19 -20.76
CA ALA A 553 4.00 0.16 -20.75
C ALA A 553 5.52 0.15 -20.68
N VAL A 554 6.12 -0.77 -19.90
CA VAL A 554 7.58 -0.88 -19.78
C VAL A 554 8.23 -1.27 -21.11
N ALA A 555 7.65 -2.22 -21.85
CA ALA A 555 8.14 -2.56 -23.17
C ALA A 555 8.13 -1.35 -24.11
N GLY A 556 7.04 -0.57 -24.11
CA GLY A 556 6.96 0.68 -24.85
C GLY A 556 7.98 1.74 -24.40
N VAL A 557 8.25 1.83 -23.10
CA VAL A 557 9.30 2.73 -22.55
C VAL A 557 10.67 2.35 -23.09
N GLN A 558 11.02 1.07 -23.09
CA GLN A 558 12.32 0.61 -23.62
C GLN A 558 12.49 0.92 -25.12
N GLU A 559 11.47 0.67 -25.92
CA GLU A 559 11.48 1.03 -27.34
C GLU A 559 11.67 2.53 -27.54
N ALA A 560 10.99 3.36 -26.74
CA ALA A 560 11.07 4.81 -26.82
C ALA A 560 12.45 5.33 -26.39
N LEU A 561 13.05 4.79 -25.32
CA LEU A 561 14.39 5.14 -24.86
C LEU A 561 15.47 4.72 -25.87
N ALA A 562 15.36 3.53 -26.46
CA ALA A 562 16.27 3.07 -27.51
C ALA A 562 16.19 3.95 -28.77
N ALA A 563 14.99 4.36 -29.18
CA ALA A 563 14.81 5.29 -30.29
C ALA A 563 15.37 6.68 -30.03
N SER A 564 15.36 7.15 -28.78
CA SER A 564 15.94 8.43 -28.38
C SER A 564 17.47 8.39 -28.35
N ALA A 565 18.07 7.30 -27.86
CA ALA A 565 19.52 7.10 -27.86
C ALA A 565 20.16 7.07 -29.26
N ASN A 566 19.41 6.60 -30.27
CA ASN A 566 19.89 6.57 -31.67
C ASN A 566 19.79 7.93 -32.39
N ARG A 567 19.26 8.97 -31.73
CA ARG A 567 19.13 10.34 -32.30
C ARG A 567 20.19 11.31 -31.80
N THR A 568 20.88 10.96 -30.71
CA THR A 568 22.06 11.69 -30.17
C THR A 568 23.35 11.08 -30.70
#